data_48ba15a0cbbb6c911c437ef32df93ccf
#
_entry.id   48ba15a0cbbb6c911c437ef32df93ccf
#
_cell.length_a   1.000
_cell.length_b   1.000
_cell.length_c   1.000
_cell.angle_alpha   90.00
_cell.angle_beta   90.00
_cell.angle_gamma   90.00
#
_symmetry.space_group_name_H-M   'P 1'
#
loop_
_entity.id
_entity.type
_entity.pdbx_description
1 polymer ?
#
loop_
_entity_poly.entity_id
_entity_poly.type
_entity_poly.pdbx_seq_one_letter_code
_entity_poly.pdbx_strand_id
1 'polypeptide(L)'
;MKKLIILTGLLLSASAYAQTEVTAGVTRGKDYGVTYALPKTAIDIEVKANKVTYTPGEFSKYADRYLRLTDVSGEPQEYWELVSVKAKSVGIPDSDHTYFVKLKDKTVAPLIELTEDGIVKSINVPLSPKKSAPIQPATTLRKKVNPRDFLTEEILMAGSTAKMAELVAKEIYNIRESKNALVRGQADNMPKDGEQLKIMLANLEEQEAAMTEMFSGTLNKDERIFTIRLNPEKEMDNEVAFRFSRKLGIVANNDLAGEPVYITLKNLKTVNVPEDDGKKKVDGIAYNVPGKAQVTLIEEKKEWFNG
;
A
#
# COMPACT_ATOMS: atom_id res chain seq x y z
N MET A 1 19.15 -63.58 -60.07
CA MET A 1 17.86 -63.26 -59.41
C MET A 1 18.14 -62.99 -57.93
N LYS A 2 18.25 -61.74 -57.58
CA LYS A 2 18.57 -61.33 -56.19
C LYS A 2 17.26 -60.94 -55.53
N LYS A 3 16.89 -61.68 -54.48
CA LYS A 3 15.70 -61.30 -53.62
C LYS A 3 16.09 -60.30 -52.63
N LEU A 4 15.45 -59.11 -52.74
CA LEU A 4 15.55 -58.01 -51.82
C LEU A 4 14.56 -58.23 -50.68
N ILE A 5 15.06 -58.45 -49.48
CA ILE A 5 14.23 -58.52 -48.24
C ILE A 5 14.15 -57.16 -47.65
N ILE A 6 12.95 -56.51 -47.71
CA ILE A 6 12.65 -55.29 -47.07
C ILE A 6 12.24 -55.61 -45.61
N LEU A 7 13.11 -55.26 -44.65
CA LEU A 7 12.83 -55.36 -43.23
C LEU A 7 12.12 -54.07 -42.79
N THR A 8 10.80 -54.16 -42.63
CA THR A 8 9.98 -53.07 -42.11
C THR A 8 10.10 -53.05 -40.59
N GLY A 9 10.95 -52.15 -40.08
CA GLY A 9 11.05 -51.94 -38.64
C GLY A 9 9.84 -51.17 -38.12
N LEU A 10 8.98 -51.83 -37.38
CA LEU A 10 7.84 -51.24 -36.66
C LEU A 10 8.38 -50.54 -35.42
N LEU A 11 8.55 -49.22 -35.49
CA LEU A 11 8.84 -48.39 -34.32
C LEU A 11 7.58 -48.28 -33.45
N LEU A 12 7.48 -49.16 -32.46
CA LEU A 12 6.56 -48.97 -31.33
C LEU A 12 7.07 -47.76 -30.49
N SER A 13 6.49 -46.58 -30.69
CA SER A 13 6.60 -45.48 -29.76
C SER A 13 5.82 -45.84 -28.47
N ALA A 14 6.51 -46.38 -27.49
CA ALA A 14 5.97 -46.53 -26.14
C ALA A 14 5.83 -45.13 -25.56
N SER A 15 4.63 -44.56 -25.62
CA SER A 15 4.25 -43.40 -24.84
C SER A 15 4.32 -43.76 -23.36
N ALA A 16 5.41 -43.42 -22.71
CA ALA A 16 5.53 -43.53 -21.26
C ALA A 16 4.59 -42.47 -20.64
N TYR A 17 3.36 -42.84 -20.38
CA TYR A 17 2.48 -42.10 -19.52
C TYR A 17 3.07 -42.12 -18.11
N ALA A 18 3.65 -41.03 -17.67
CA ALA A 18 3.99 -40.83 -16.28
C ALA A 18 2.68 -40.70 -15.49
N GLN A 19 2.13 -41.81 -15.05
CA GLN A 19 0.95 -41.80 -14.16
C GLN A 19 1.41 -41.28 -12.80
N THR A 20 1.03 -40.05 -12.51
CA THR A 20 1.20 -39.42 -11.20
C THR A 20 -0.03 -39.78 -10.38
N GLU A 21 0.13 -40.53 -9.31
CA GLU A 21 -0.98 -40.86 -8.40
C GLU A 21 -1.10 -39.76 -7.35
N VAL A 22 -2.26 -39.09 -7.30
CA VAL A 22 -2.55 -38.00 -6.35
C VAL A 22 -3.56 -38.52 -5.34
N THR A 23 -3.20 -38.46 -4.06
CA THR A 23 -4.07 -38.85 -2.94
C THR A 23 -4.43 -37.62 -2.11
N ALA A 24 -5.71 -37.50 -1.74
CA ALA A 24 -6.15 -36.48 -0.80
C ALA A 24 -5.74 -36.84 0.64
N GLY A 25 -5.23 -35.89 1.38
CA GLY A 25 -4.80 -36.06 2.75
C GLY A 25 -3.31 -36.43 2.90
N VAL A 26 -2.75 -36.17 4.08
CA VAL A 26 -1.35 -36.39 4.39
C VAL A 26 -1.18 -37.85 4.86
N THR A 27 -0.84 -38.77 3.97
CA THR A 27 -0.35 -40.09 4.35
C THR A 27 1.18 -40.03 4.39
N ARG A 28 1.76 -39.96 5.58
CA ARG A 28 3.20 -40.19 5.79
C ARG A 28 3.48 -41.70 5.68
N GLY A 29 3.46 -42.22 4.47
CA GLY A 29 3.93 -43.57 4.12
C GLY A 29 5.40 -43.54 3.72
N LYS A 30 5.94 -44.75 3.40
CA LYS A 30 7.30 -44.92 2.85
C LYS A 30 7.46 -44.38 1.42
N ASP A 31 6.47 -43.67 0.90
CA ASP A 31 6.42 -43.21 -0.48
C ASP A 31 7.17 -41.91 -0.66
N TYR A 32 7.95 -41.83 -1.75
CA TYR A 32 8.64 -40.62 -2.15
C TYR A 32 7.68 -39.72 -2.92
N GLY A 33 7.51 -38.46 -2.46
CA GLY A 33 6.57 -37.54 -3.08
C GLY A 33 6.60 -36.15 -2.47
N VAL A 34 5.71 -35.27 -2.96
CA VAL A 34 5.58 -33.88 -2.53
C VAL A 34 4.16 -33.65 -2.02
N THR A 35 4.07 -33.08 -0.81
CA THR A 35 2.79 -32.61 -0.25
C THR A 35 2.58 -31.14 -0.58
N TYR A 36 1.38 -30.77 -1.05
CA TYR A 36 1.02 -29.40 -1.33
C TYR A 36 -0.43 -29.12 -0.90
N ALA A 37 -0.71 -27.85 -0.59
CA ALA A 37 -2.06 -27.36 -0.31
C ALA A 37 -2.62 -26.61 -1.50
N LEU A 38 -3.93 -26.70 -1.74
CA LEU A 38 -4.60 -25.80 -2.68
C LEU A 38 -4.66 -24.39 -2.09
N PRO A 39 -4.55 -23.35 -2.93
CA PRO A 39 -4.75 -22.00 -2.47
C PRO A 39 -6.25 -21.70 -2.27
N LYS A 40 -6.61 -21.09 -1.15
CA LYS A 40 -7.85 -20.36 -1.01
C LYS A 40 -7.58 -18.86 -1.05
N THR A 41 -8.57 -18.07 -1.45
CA THR A 41 -8.39 -16.62 -1.61
C THR A 41 -8.66 -15.92 -0.30
N ALA A 42 -7.66 -15.15 0.15
CA ALA A 42 -7.81 -14.12 1.17
C ALA A 42 -7.82 -12.75 0.50
N ILE A 43 -8.38 -11.74 1.17
CA ILE A 43 -8.36 -10.35 0.75
C ILE A 43 -7.52 -9.58 1.76
N ASP A 44 -6.39 -9.04 1.33
CA ASP A 44 -5.58 -8.11 2.11
C ASP A 44 -6.04 -6.68 1.79
N ILE A 45 -6.56 -6.01 2.81
CA ILE A 45 -6.93 -4.60 2.74
C ILE A 45 -5.75 -3.79 3.26
N GLU A 46 -5.12 -3.05 2.37
CA GLU A 46 -4.05 -2.11 2.71
C GLU A 46 -4.67 -0.75 3.03
N VAL A 47 -4.54 -0.33 4.26
CA VAL A 47 -5.04 0.96 4.76
C VAL A 47 -3.86 1.87 5.03
N LYS A 48 -3.78 2.99 4.31
CA LYS A 48 -2.82 4.06 4.60
C LYS A 48 -3.50 5.15 5.39
N ALA A 49 -2.92 5.49 6.52
CA ALA A 49 -3.40 6.55 7.39
C ALA A 49 -2.25 7.41 7.88
N ASN A 50 -2.47 8.71 7.98
CA ASN A 50 -1.54 9.64 8.59
C ASN A 50 -1.90 9.87 10.05
N LYS A 51 -0.92 9.70 10.93
CA LYS A 51 -1.00 10.26 12.27
C LYS A 51 -0.54 11.72 12.17
N VAL A 52 -1.46 12.64 12.36
CA VAL A 52 -1.21 14.08 12.26
C VAL A 52 -1.01 14.63 13.66
N THR A 53 0.13 15.27 13.88
CA THR A 53 0.44 15.99 15.10
C THR A 53 0.56 17.48 14.76
N TYR A 54 -0.33 18.28 15.32
CA TYR A 54 -0.28 19.73 15.21
C TYR A 54 0.37 20.33 16.46
N THR A 55 1.35 21.18 16.24
CA THR A 55 1.98 21.98 17.29
C THR A 55 1.70 23.45 17.01
N PRO A 56 1.02 24.17 17.92
CA PRO A 56 0.71 25.58 17.70
C PRO A 56 1.99 26.41 17.61
N GLY A 57 1.95 27.44 16.78
CA GLY A 57 3.03 28.40 16.68
C GLY A 57 3.11 29.29 17.92
N GLU A 58 4.28 29.86 18.18
CA GLU A 58 4.55 30.77 19.29
C GLU A 58 3.58 31.97 19.29
N PHE A 59 3.17 32.41 18.09
CA PHE A 59 2.27 33.54 17.87
C PHE A 59 0.87 33.15 17.41
N SER A 60 0.44 31.92 17.62
CA SER A 60 -0.87 31.41 17.19
C SER A 60 -2.04 32.30 17.64
N LYS A 61 -1.98 32.83 18.85
CA LYS A 61 -3.00 33.76 19.39
C LYS A 61 -3.14 35.08 18.61
N TYR A 62 -2.14 35.43 17.83
CA TYR A 62 -2.08 36.66 17.02
C TYR A 62 -2.25 36.40 15.54
N ALA A 63 -2.45 35.15 15.13
CA ALA A 63 -2.50 34.71 13.74
C ALA A 63 -3.61 35.41 12.94
N ASP A 64 -4.82 35.44 13.46
CA ASP A 64 -5.93 36.19 12.82
C ASP A 64 -5.68 37.72 12.80
N ARG A 65 -5.21 38.26 13.91
CA ARG A 65 -5.00 39.73 14.02
C ARG A 65 -4.01 40.27 13.00
N TYR A 66 -2.86 39.59 12.83
CA TYR A 66 -1.76 40.10 12.01
C TYR A 66 -1.69 39.52 10.62
N LEU A 67 -2.04 38.24 10.45
CA LEU A 67 -1.92 37.52 9.16
C LEU A 67 -3.27 37.10 8.56
N ARG A 68 -4.40 37.38 9.26
CA ARG A 68 -5.75 36.95 8.86
C ARG A 68 -5.88 35.42 8.70
N LEU A 69 -5.16 34.67 9.53
CA LEU A 69 -5.27 33.24 9.62
C LEU A 69 -6.31 32.87 10.67
N THR A 70 -7.53 32.53 10.24
CA THR A 70 -8.68 32.29 11.14
C THR A 70 -8.75 30.88 11.69
N ASP A 71 -8.19 29.89 10.98
CA ASP A 71 -8.31 28.47 11.31
C ASP A 71 -7.09 27.93 12.11
N VAL A 72 -6.46 28.80 12.90
CA VAL A 72 -5.28 28.45 13.70
C VAL A 72 -5.70 28.09 15.12
N SER A 73 -5.40 26.86 15.55
CA SER A 73 -5.59 26.43 16.94
C SER A 73 -4.45 26.94 17.84
N GLY A 74 -4.81 27.42 19.03
CA GLY A 74 -3.84 27.73 20.08
C GLY A 74 -3.38 26.51 20.89
N GLU A 75 -4.01 25.35 20.68
CA GLU A 75 -3.76 24.12 21.44
C GLU A 75 -3.18 23.03 20.53
N PRO A 76 -2.26 22.20 21.02
CA PRO A 76 -1.75 21.07 20.29
C PRO A 76 -2.88 20.07 20.02
N GLN A 77 -2.85 19.43 18.83
CA GLN A 77 -3.83 18.45 18.42
C GLN A 77 -3.13 17.22 17.87
N GLU A 78 -3.72 16.06 18.15
CA GLU A 78 -3.29 14.79 17.57
C GLU A 78 -4.52 14.08 17.04
N TYR A 79 -4.46 13.67 15.76
CA TYR A 79 -5.56 12.96 15.12
C TYR A 79 -5.06 12.12 13.95
N TRP A 80 -5.93 11.25 13.46
CA TRP A 80 -5.66 10.39 12.32
C TRP A 80 -6.48 10.83 11.11
N GLU A 81 -5.87 10.72 9.94
CA GLU A 81 -6.50 10.92 8.64
C GLU A 81 -6.38 9.66 7.81
N LEU A 82 -7.50 9.16 7.31
CA LEU A 82 -7.50 8.05 6.35
C LEU A 82 -7.10 8.59 4.97
N VAL A 83 -6.01 8.05 4.41
CA VAL A 83 -5.43 8.53 3.15
C VAL A 83 -5.90 7.70 1.98
N SER A 84 -5.78 6.37 2.07
CA SER A 84 -6.23 5.46 1.04
C SER A 84 -6.55 4.08 1.59
N VAL A 85 -7.48 3.40 0.94
CA VAL A 85 -7.83 2.01 1.20
C VAL A 85 -7.75 1.27 -0.12
N LYS A 86 -7.03 0.14 -0.16
CA LYS A 86 -6.88 -0.71 -1.34
C LYS A 86 -7.12 -2.15 -0.95
N ALA A 87 -7.70 -2.93 -1.85
CA ALA A 87 -7.85 -4.37 -1.66
C ALA A 87 -6.97 -5.13 -2.64
N LYS A 88 -6.43 -6.26 -2.20
CA LYS A 88 -5.62 -7.16 -3.01
C LYS A 88 -5.96 -8.60 -2.67
N SER A 89 -6.20 -9.43 -3.68
CA SER A 89 -6.35 -10.86 -3.49
C SER A 89 -5.00 -11.53 -3.22
N VAL A 90 -4.96 -12.44 -2.25
CA VAL A 90 -3.78 -13.20 -1.86
C VAL A 90 -4.18 -14.67 -1.72
N GLY A 91 -3.37 -15.57 -2.30
CA GLY A 91 -3.54 -17.02 -2.07
C GLY A 91 -2.96 -17.38 -0.71
N ILE A 92 -3.75 -18.05 0.11
CA ILE A 92 -3.32 -18.67 1.37
C ILE A 92 -3.55 -20.17 1.31
N PRO A 93 -2.76 -21.01 2.01
CA PRO A 93 -2.94 -22.44 1.98
C PRO A 93 -4.30 -22.85 2.58
N ASP A 94 -4.99 -23.74 1.90
CA ASP A 94 -6.19 -24.37 2.42
C ASP A 94 -5.82 -25.71 3.09
N SER A 95 -5.86 -25.73 4.42
CA SER A 95 -5.51 -26.93 5.20
C SER A 95 -6.45 -28.11 4.97
N ASP A 96 -7.69 -27.84 4.56
CA ASP A 96 -8.71 -28.86 4.33
C ASP A 96 -8.53 -29.57 2.97
N HIS A 97 -7.81 -28.91 2.04
CA HIS A 97 -7.53 -29.43 0.72
C HIS A 97 -6.02 -29.59 0.50
N THR A 98 -5.45 -30.56 1.21
CA THR A 98 -4.04 -30.94 1.08
C THR A 98 -3.91 -32.23 0.29
N TYR A 99 -2.97 -32.26 -0.66
CA TYR A 99 -2.75 -33.38 -1.56
C TYR A 99 -1.31 -33.85 -1.49
N PHE A 100 -1.13 -35.17 -1.69
CA PHE A 100 0.18 -35.80 -1.81
C PHE A 100 0.38 -36.32 -3.23
N VAL A 101 1.44 -35.84 -3.89
CA VAL A 101 1.85 -36.34 -5.22
C VAL A 101 2.94 -37.38 -5.04
N LYS A 102 2.61 -38.63 -5.30
CA LYS A 102 3.58 -39.72 -5.29
C LYS A 102 4.40 -39.71 -6.58
N LEU A 103 5.71 -39.67 -6.44
CA LEU A 103 6.64 -39.73 -7.56
C LEU A 103 7.05 -41.19 -7.81
N LYS A 104 6.80 -41.69 -9.01
CA LYS A 104 7.08 -43.09 -9.38
C LYS A 104 8.57 -43.44 -9.44
N ASP A 105 9.40 -42.44 -9.79
CA ASP A 105 10.83 -42.63 -9.93
C ASP A 105 11.59 -41.45 -9.31
N LYS A 106 12.67 -41.72 -8.59
CA LYS A 106 13.54 -40.70 -8.00
C LYS A 106 14.32 -39.90 -9.05
N THR A 107 14.37 -40.38 -10.28
CA THR A 107 15.17 -39.79 -11.37
C THR A 107 14.40 -38.77 -12.21
N VAL A 108 13.07 -38.77 -12.17
CA VAL A 108 12.21 -37.87 -12.95
C VAL A 108 11.19 -37.22 -12.01
N ALA A 109 11.68 -36.41 -11.07
CA ALA A 109 10.81 -35.60 -10.26
C ALA A 109 10.31 -34.43 -11.11
N PRO A 110 8.98 -34.21 -11.27
CA PRO A 110 8.50 -32.96 -11.85
C PRO A 110 9.00 -31.82 -10.98
N LEU A 111 9.49 -30.74 -11.62
CA LEU A 111 9.92 -29.55 -10.93
C LEU A 111 8.68 -28.86 -10.36
N ILE A 112 8.35 -29.18 -9.12
CA ILE A 112 7.26 -28.54 -8.38
C ILE A 112 7.88 -27.49 -7.47
N GLU A 113 7.64 -26.23 -7.79
CA GLU A 113 8.02 -25.13 -6.92
C GLU A 113 6.85 -24.77 -6.01
N LEU A 114 7.11 -24.76 -4.70
CA LEU A 114 6.13 -24.38 -3.68
C LEU A 114 6.44 -22.98 -3.13
N THR A 115 5.42 -22.35 -2.56
CA THR A 115 5.61 -21.20 -1.66
C THR A 115 6.20 -21.71 -0.34
N GLU A 116 6.67 -20.79 0.52
CA GLU A 116 7.09 -21.12 1.89
C GLU A 116 5.95 -21.79 2.67
N ASP A 117 4.71 -21.43 2.36
CA ASP A 117 3.49 -21.96 2.98
C ASP A 117 2.98 -23.26 2.33
N GLY A 118 3.70 -23.84 1.35
CA GLY A 118 3.34 -25.12 0.73
C GLY A 118 2.30 -25.06 -0.40
N ILE A 119 2.00 -23.89 -0.96
CA ILE A 119 1.15 -23.74 -2.14
C ILE A 119 1.98 -23.92 -3.41
N VAL A 120 1.42 -24.58 -4.43
CA VAL A 120 2.09 -24.75 -5.72
C VAL A 120 2.25 -23.41 -6.44
N LYS A 121 3.49 -23.02 -6.72
CA LYS A 121 3.83 -21.87 -7.57
C LYS A 121 3.88 -22.23 -9.04
N SER A 122 4.56 -23.32 -9.34
CA SER A 122 4.73 -23.79 -10.71
C SER A 122 4.96 -25.29 -10.77
N ILE A 123 4.64 -25.88 -11.92
CA ILE A 123 4.87 -27.28 -12.23
C ILE A 123 5.55 -27.36 -13.58
N ASN A 124 6.76 -27.94 -13.62
CA ASN A 124 7.59 -28.09 -14.83
C ASN A 124 7.94 -26.78 -15.56
N VAL A 125 7.77 -25.63 -14.92
CA VAL A 125 8.14 -24.31 -15.46
C VAL A 125 9.01 -23.62 -14.44
N PRO A 126 10.29 -23.32 -14.74
CA PRO A 126 11.13 -22.53 -13.84
C PRO A 126 10.59 -21.09 -13.78
N LEU A 127 10.30 -20.60 -12.58
CA LEU A 127 9.93 -19.21 -12.37
C LEU A 127 11.17 -18.34 -12.39
N SER A 128 11.22 -17.39 -13.30
CA SER A 128 12.21 -16.32 -13.22
C SER A 128 11.90 -15.46 -11.98
N PRO A 129 12.87 -15.18 -11.10
CA PRO A 129 12.65 -14.34 -9.94
C PRO A 129 12.18 -12.95 -10.41
N LYS A 130 10.96 -12.57 -10.08
CA LYS A 130 10.54 -11.17 -10.24
C LYS A 130 11.45 -10.34 -9.34
N LYS A 131 12.29 -9.51 -9.94
CA LYS A 131 12.99 -8.46 -9.20
C LYS A 131 11.92 -7.58 -8.57
N SER A 132 11.74 -7.70 -7.27
CA SER A 132 11.00 -6.71 -6.49
C SER A 132 11.71 -5.39 -6.69
N ALA A 133 11.00 -4.41 -7.23
CA ALA A 133 11.53 -3.06 -7.27
C ALA A 133 11.85 -2.64 -5.82
N PRO A 134 13.02 -2.07 -5.55
CA PRO A 134 13.34 -1.59 -4.22
C PRO A 134 12.27 -0.56 -3.83
N ILE A 135 11.61 -0.78 -2.72
CA ILE A 135 10.74 0.21 -2.08
C ILE A 135 11.67 1.35 -1.69
N GLN A 136 11.71 2.38 -2.49
CA GLN A 136 12.38 3.61 -2.11
C GLN A 136 11.53 4.24 -1.01
N PRO A 137 12.06 4.44 0.19
CA PRO A 137 11.39 5.26 1.18
C PRO A 137 11.36 6.69 0.63
N ALA A 138 10.21 7.11 0.14
CA ALA A 138 9.97 8.49 -0.27
C ALA A 138 9.79 9.35 0.99
N THR A 139 10.86 9.49 1.76
CA THR A 139 10.90 10.48 2.82
C THR A 139 12.03 11.44 2.50
N THR A 140 11.77 12.40 1.63
CA THR A 140 12.52 13.63 1.64
C THR A 140 12.20 14.34 2.95
N LEU A 141 12.98 14.04 3.99
CA LEU A 141 13.02 14.85 5.20
C LEU A 141 13.47 16.25 4.76
N ARG A 142 12.51 17.16 4.57
CA ARG A 142 12.84 18.57 4.46
C ARG A 142 13.62 18.93 5.72
N LYS A 143 14.86 19.45 5.55
CA LYS A 143 15.66 19.94 6.66
C LYS A 143 14.78 20.98 7.38
N LYS A 144 14.43 20.69 8.63
CA LYS A 144 13.60 21.62 9.41
C LYS A 144 14.44 22.85 9.68
N VAL A 145 14.10 23.95 9.03
CA VAL A 145 14.73 25.25 9.24
C VAL A 145 14.16 25.85 10.53
N ASN A 146 15.03 26.40 11.37
CA ASN A 146 14.58 27.05 12.59
C ASN A 146 14.09 28.48 12.24
N PRO A 147 12.82 28.82 12.46
CA PRO A 147 12.30 30.16 12.16
C PRO A 147 13.07 31.29 12.81
N ARG A 148 13.68 31.03 13.97
CA ARG A 148 14.45 32.06 14.71
C ARG A 148 15.74 32.47 14.03
N ASP A 149 16.26 31.67 13.08
CA ASP A 149 17.47 32.00 12.32
C ASP A 149 17.26 33.17 11.35
N PHE A 150 15.98 33.51 11.06
CA PHE A 150 15.59 34.62 10.18
C PHE A 150 15.15 35.88 10.93
N LEU A 151 15.12 35.86 12.28
CA LEU A 151 14.70 36.98 13.05
C LEU A 151 15.82 38.01 13.22
N THR A 152 15.50 39.28 12.97
CA THR A 152 16.43 40.40 13.19
C THR A 152 16.62 40.64 14.68
N GLU A 153 17.72 41.36 15.04
CA GLU A 153 18.00 41.77 16.43
C GLU A 153 16.83 42.57 17.02
N GLU A 154 16.23 43.49 16.25
CA GLU A 154 15.06 44.29 16.66
C GLU A 154 13.90 43.38 17.09
N ILE A 155 13.62 42.33 16.33
CA ILE A 155 12.56 41.36 16.65
C ILE A 155 12.88 40.61 17.94
N LEU A 156 14.12 40.13 18.07
CA LEU A 156 14.57 39.32 19.21
C LEU A 156 14.60 40.15 20.51
N MET A 157 14.82 41.46 20.42
CA MET A 157 14.84 42.37 21.56
C MET A 157 13.46 42.96 21.90
N ALA A 158 12.40 42.52 21.23
CA ALA A 158 11.04 43.02 21.50
C ALA A 158 10.63 42.76 22.95
N GLY A 159 10.13 43.80 23.62
CA GLY A 159 9.81 43.78 25.06
C GLY A 159 8.57 42.97 25.43
N SER A 160 7.84 42.39 24.46
CA SER A 160 6.71 41.51 24.70
C SER A 160 6.43 40.59 23.51
N THR A 161 5.77 39.45 23.78
CA THR A 161 5.35 38.51 22.73
C THR A 161 4.43 39.13 21.69
N ALA A 162 3.53 40.03 22.12
CA ALA A 162 2.64 40.75 21.20
C ALA A 162 3.42 41.67 20.25
N LYS A 163 4.44 42.38 20.76
CA LYS A 163 5.31 43.22 19.94
C LYS A 163 6.19 42.43 19.01
N MET A 164 6.72 41.29 19.48
CA MET A 164 7.48 40.36 18.66
C MET A 164 6.64 39.84 17.51
N ALA A 165 5.40 39.37 17.78
CA ALA A 165 4.46 38.92 16.75
C ALA A 165 4.15 40.02 15.72
N GLU A 166 3.96 41.26 16.15
CA GLU A 166 3.74 42.42 15.25
C GLU A 166 4.93 42.60 14.29
N LEU A 167 6.16 42.58 14.83
CA LEU A 167 7.37 42.77 14.04
C LEU A 167 7.62 41.62 13.06
N VAL A 168 7.41 40.37 13.50
CA VAL A 168 7.52 39.20 12.61
C VAL A 168 6.48 39.26 11.49
N ALA A 169 5.24 39.64 11.80
CA ALA A 169 4.22 39.79 10.75
C ALA A 169 4.59 40.90 9.75
N LYS A 170 5.14 42.02 10.23
CA LYS A 170 5.64 43.07 9.35
C LYS A 170 6.74 42.56 8.42
N GLU A 171 7.66 41.77 8.95
CA GLU A 171 8.73 41.18 8.12
C GLU A 171 8.18 40.22 7.08
N ILE A 172 7.19 39.39 7.41
CA ILE A 172 6.49 38.56 6.45
C ILE A 172 5.91 39.37 5.30
N TYR A 173 5.29 40.53 5.59
CA TYR A 173 4.77 41.44 4.55
C TYR A 173 5.89 42.04 3.72
N ASN A 174 7.03 42.43 4.31
CA ASN A 174 8.21 42.93 3.60
C ASN A 174 8.76 41.86 2.62
N ILE A 175 8.83 40.63 3.06
CA ILE A 175 9.26 39.48 2.19
C ILE A 175 8.29 39.31 1.02
N ARG A 176 6.98 39.37 1.26
CA ARG A 176 5.95 39.28 0.21
C ARG A 176 6.08 40.42 -0.80
N GLU A 177 6.32 41.64 -0.33
CA GLU A 177 6.55 42.78 -1.19
C GLU A 177 7.82 42.61 -2.05
N SER A 178 8.91 42.16 -1.45
CA SER A 178 10.17 41.86 -2.15
C SER A 178 10.01 40.79 -3.22
N LYS A 179 9.28 39.72 -2.92
CA LYS A 179 8.94 38.66 -3.90
C LYS A 179 8.12 39.24 -5.07
N ASN A 180 7.10 40.05 -4.77
CA ASN A 180 6.29 40.67 -5.78
C ASN A 180 7.09 41.62 -6.67
N ALA A 181 8.01 42.43 -6.10
CA ALA A 181 8.90 43.30 -6.85
C ALA A 181 9.82 42.54 -7.79
N LEU A 182 10.42 41.41 -7.32
CA LEU A 182 11.26 40.53 -8.15
C LEU A 182 10.46 39.93 -9.32
N VAL A 183 9.27 39.37 -9.04
CA VAL A 183 8.44 38.74 -10.07
C VAL A 183 7.95 39.75 -11.11
N ARG A 184 7.68 41.02 -10.70
CA ARG A 184 7.27 42.12 -11.61
C ARG A 184 8.43 42.77 -12.33
N GLY A 185 9.68 42.42 -12.03
CA GLY A 185 10.85 43.12 -12.57
C GLY A 185 11.02 44.54 -12.06
N GLN A 186 10.53 44.86 -10.86
CA GLN A 186 10.52 46.17 -10.24
C GLN A 186 11.47 46.28 -9.04
N ALA A 187 12.26 45.25 -8.77
CA ALA A 187 13.26 45.28 -7.71
C ALA A 187 14.46 46.16 -8.11
N ASP A 188 15.00 46.91 -7.16
CA ASP A 188 16.18 47.81 -7.40
C ASP A 188 17.39 47.04 -7.94
N ASN A 189 17.54 45.82 -7.51
CA ASN A 189 18.62 44.94 -7.92
C ASN A 189 18.03 43.65 -8.54
N MET A 190 17.77 43.69 -9.86
CA MET A 190 17.31 42.50 -10.59
C MET A 190 18.44 41.50 -10.82
N PRO A 191 18.21 40.19 -10.58
CA PRO A 191 19.18 39.18 -10.93
C PRO A 191 19.43 39.10 -12.43
N LYS A 192 20.68 38.82 -12.80
CA LYS A 192 21.12 38.85 -14.21
C LYS A 192 20.63 37.67 -15.03
N ASP A 193 20.31 36.57 -14.38
CA ASP A 193 19.85 35.34 -15.01
C ASP A 193 18.69 34.67 -14.23
N GLY A 194 18.01 33.76 -14.89
CA GLY A 194 16.85 33.05 -14.33
C GLY A 194 17.19 32.12 -13.17
N GLU A 195 18.39 31.56 -13.09
CA GLU A 195 18.79 30.69 -11.98
C GLU A 195 19.01 31.49 -10.70
N GLN A 196 19.64 32.67 -10.81
CA GLN A 196 19.76 33.56 -9.65
C GLN A 196 18.40 34.00 -9.15
N LEU A 197 17.48 34.38 -10.03
CA LEU A 197 16.10 34.74 -9.67
C LEU A 197 15.41 33.60 -8.93
N LYS A 198 15.55 32.38 -9.44
CA LYS A 198 14.97 31.18 -8.81
C LYS A 198 15.50 30.91 -7.42
N ILE A 199 16.81 31.05 -7.21
CA ILE A 199 17.46 30.88 -5.90
C ILE A 199 16.97 31.98 -4.92
N MET A 200 16.89 33.23 -5.37
CA MET A 200 16.42 34.35 -4.52
C MET A 200 14.96 34.13 -4.11
N LEU A 201 14.08 33.76 -5.06
CA LEU A 201 12.68 33.47 -4.75
C LEU A 201 12.54 32.29 -3.78
N ALA A 202 13.31 31.21 -3.99
CA ALA A 202 13.27 30.04 -3.11
C ALA A 202 13.70 30.39 -1.67
N ASN A 203 14.75 31.22 -1.50
CA ASN A 203 15.19 31.66 -0.19
C ASN A 203 14.14 32.55 0.51
N LEU A 204 13.52 33.47 -0.22
CA LEU A 204 12.43 34.31 0.33
C LEU A 204 11.19 33.48 0.69
N GLU A 205 10.87 32.46 -0.09
CA GLU A 205 9.80 31.51 0.21
C GLU A 205 10.07 30.69 1.46
N GLU A 206 11.30 30.25 1.64
CA GLU A 206 11.73 29.51 2.84
C GLU A 206 11.62 30.38 4.09
N GLN A 207 12.08 31.64 4.02
CA GLN A 207 11.99 32.60 5.11
C GLN A 207 10.53 32.92 5.45
N GLU A 208 9.70 33.23 4.44
CA GLU A 208 8.28 33.51 4.64
C GLU A 208 7.55 32.31 5.27
N ALA A 209 7.81 31.11 4.78
CA ALA A 209 7.20 29.90 5.30
C ALA A 209 7.60 29.64 6.76
N ALA A 210 8.90 29.77 7.08
CA ALA A 210 9.40 29.58 8.44
C ALA A 210 8.81 30.60 9.43
N MET A 211 8.76 31.88 9.06
CA MET A 211 8.15 32.90 9.91
C MET A 211 6.62 32.74 10.02
N THR A 212 5.95 32.30 8.94
CA THR A 212 4.52 32.03 8.97
C THR A 212 4.18 30.86 9.88
N GLU A 213 5.03 29.85 9.97
CA GLU A 213 4.87 28.71 10.91
C GLU A 213 4.86 29.15 12.37
N MET A 214 5.50 30.29 12.71
CA MET A 214 5.41 30.85 14.06
C MET A 214 3.99 31.31 14.42
N PHE A 215 3.14 31.57 13.44
CA PHE A 215 1.72 31.91 13.62
C PHE A 215 0.82 30.70 13.37
N SER A 216 0.99 30.03 12.24
CA SER A 216 0.12 28.92 11.83
C SER A 216 0.37 27.63 12.60
N GLY A 217 1.54 27.49 13.23
CA GLY A 217 2.01 26.23 13.79
C GLY A 217 2.52 25.28 12.73
N THR A 218 2.90 24.09 13.16
CA THR A 218 3.45 23.03 12.32
C THR A 218 2.57 21.79 12.34
N LEU A 219 2.34 21.19 11.17
CA LEU A 219 1.70 19.89 11.01
C LEU A 219 2.76 18.84 10.66
N ASN A 220 2.93 17.86 11.52
CA ASN A 220 3.74 16.69 11.24
C ASN A 220 2.82 15.53 10.89
N LYS A 221 3.07 14.90 9.72
CA LYS A 221 2.29 13.74 9.24
C LYS A 221 3.20 12.51 9.21
N ASP A 222 2.88 11.52 10.05
CA ASP A 222 3.52 10.23 10.11
C ASP A 222 2.64 9.21 9.37
N GLU A 223 3.05 8.84 8.14
CA GLU A 223 2.31 7.86 7.34
C GLU A 223 2.50 6.45 7.90
N ARG A 224 1.39 5.77 8.13
CA ARG A 224 1.36 4.38 8.56
C ARG A 224 0.53 3.54 7.63
N ILE A 225 1.02 2.32 7.37
CA ILE A 225 0.35 1.34 6.53
C ILE A 225 -0.07 0.18 7.42
N PHE A 226 -1.35 -0.17 7.36
CA PHE A 226 -1.92 -1.30 8.05
C PHE A 226 -2.42 -2.31 7.02
N THR A 227 -2.24 -3.59 7.29
CA THR A 227 -2.79 -4.66 6.48
C THR A 227 -3.80 -5.46 7.29
N ILE A 228 -5.03 -5.50 6.81
CA ILE A 228 -6.13 -6.24 7.41
C ILE A 228 -6.46 -7.40 6.49
N ARG A 229 -6.36 -8.64 6.97
CA ARG A 229 -6.67 -9.83 6.18
C ARG A 229 -8.06 -10.34 6.49
N LEU A 230 -8.84 -10.51 5.43
CA LEU A 230 -10.16 -11.16 5.48
C LEU A 230 -10.06 -12.50 4.74
N ASN A 231 -10.69 -13.52 5.30
CA ASN A 231 -10.77 -14.86 4.72
C ASN A 231 -12.23 -15.18 4.37
N PRO A 232 -12.75 -14.66 3.25
CA PRO A 232 -14.13 -14.89 2.89
C PRO A 232 -14.36 -16.35 2.46
N GLU A 233 -15.33 -17.01 3.08
CA GLU A 233 -15.80 -18.34 2.66
C GLU A 233 -17.01 -18.25 1.71
N LYS A 234 -17.66 -17.11 1.69
CA LYS A 234 -18.85 -16.81 0.88
C LYS A 234 -18.86 -15.35 0.44
N GLU A 235 -19.83 -15.01 -0.38
CA GLU A 235 -20.10 -13.60 -0.70
C GLU A 235 -20.40 -12.80 0.57
N MET A 236 -19.92 -11.56 0.61
CA MET A 236 -20.13 -10.62 1.70
C MET A 236 -21.00 -9.47 1.19
N ASP A 237 -21.98 -9.08 1.96
CA ASP A 237 -22.84 -7.96 1.60
C ASP A 237 -22.85 -6.93 2.73
N ASN A 238 -22.16 -5.82 2.48
CA ASN A 238 -22.08 -4.69 3.41
C ASN A 238 -21.64 -5.09 4.84
N GLU A 239 -20.63 -5.95 4.91
CA GLU A 239 -20.04 -6.37 6.20
C GLU A 239 -18.95 -5.39 6.62
N VAL A 240 -18.71 -5.25 7.94
CA VAL A 240 -17.66 -4.36 8.47
C VAL A 240 -16.29 -4.97 8.21
N ALA A 241 -15.51 -4.35 7.32
CA ALA A 241 -14.13 -4.75 7.05
C ALA A 241 -13.19 -4.31 8.16
N PHE A 242 -13.31 -3.06 8.59
CA PHE A 242 -12.58 -2.47 9.72
C PHE A 242 -13.28 -1.21 10.19
N ARG A 243 -12.84 -0.67 11.32
CA ARG A 243 -13.31 0.63 11.82
C ARG A 243 -12.15 1.61 11.94
N PHE A 244 -12.44 2.86 11.61
CA PHE A 244 -11.47 3.94 11.67
C PHE A 244 -11.95 5.07 12.57
N SER A 245 -11.12 5.47 13.51
CA SER A 245 -11.37 6.58 14.43
C SER A 245 -10.41 7.72 14.15
N ARG A 246 -10.93 8.92 13.96
CA ARG A 246 -10.08 10.11 13.85
C ARG A 246 -9.18 10.32 15.07
N LYS A 247 -9.57 9.83 16.24
CA LYS A 247 -8.78 9.96 17.48
C LYS A 247 -7.82 8.79 17.70
N LEU A 248 -8.22 7.57 17.36
CA LEU A 248 -7.50 6.35 17.74
C LEU A 248 -6.82 5.65 16.56
N GLY A 249 -7.15 6.02 15.30
CA GLY A 249 -6.72 5.31 14.11
C GLY A 249 -7.59 4.09 13.84
N ILE A 250 -6.98 2.99 13.38
CA ILE A 250 -7.71 1.74 13.18
C ILE A 250 -8.01 1.13 14.54
N VAL A 251 -9.27 0.78 14.75
CA VAL A 251 -9.78 0.16 15.98
C VAL A 251 -10.42 -1.19 15.67
N ALA A 252 -10.69 -1.97 16.70
CA ALA A 252 -11.33 -3.27 16.56
C ALA A 252 -12.75 -3.16 15.99
N ASN A 253 -13.20 -4.19 15.26
CA ASN A 253 -14.52 -4.17 14.58
C ASN A 253 -15.71 -3.99 15.52
N ASN A 254 -15.55 -4.34 16.81
CA ASN A 254 -16.55 -4.17 17.85
C ASN A 254 -16.44 -2.84 18.63
N ASP A 255 -15.42 -2.02 18.31
CA ASP A 255 -15.21 -0.73 18.96
C ASP A 255 -15.98 0.37 18.22
N LEU A 256 -17.05 0.85 18.85
CA LEU A 256 -17.92 1.90 18.29
C LEU A 256 -17.31 3.30 18.30
N ALA A 257 -16.09 3.47 18.83
CA ALA A 257 -15.34 4.74 18.74
C ALA A 257 -14.81 5.02 17.32
N GLY A 258 -14.86 4.02 16.42
CA GLY A 258 -14.50 4.15 15.01
C GLY A 258 -15.70 4.03 14.07
N GLU A 259 -15.67 4.81 12.99
CA GLU A 259 -16.64 4.69 11.90
C GLU A 259 -16.35 3.43 11.07
N PRO A 260 -17.37 2.67 10.66
CA PRO A 260 -17.19 1.44 9.92
C PRO A 260 -16.87 1.69 8.45
N VAL A 261 -15.89 0.96 7.95
CA VAL A 261 -15.67 0.77 6.51
C VAL A 261 -16.23 -0.58 6.14
N TYR A 262 -17.17 -0.58 5.22
CA TYR A 262 -17.89 -1.77 4.79
C TYR A 262 -17.26 -2.39 3.56
N ILE A 263 -17.30 -3.72 3.49
CA ILE A 263 -16.89 -4.50 2.32
C ILE A 263 -18.09 -5.21 1.72
N THR A 264 -18.18 -5.17 0.40
CA THR A 264 -19.06 -6.02 -0.39
C THR A 264 -18.21 -6.86 -1.32
N LEU A 265 -18.41 -8.17 -1.31
CA LEU A 265 -17.71 -9.14 -2.16
C LEU A 265 -18.77 -9.93 -2.95
N LYS A 266 -18.76 -9.81 -4.27
CA LYS A 266 -19.69 -10.48 -5.19
C LYS A 266 -18.91 -11.38 -6.14
N ASN A 267 -19.31 -12.66 -6.23
CA ASN A 267 -18.77 -13.59 -7.20
C ASN A 267 -19.36 -13.29 -8.59
N LEU A 268 -18.50 -13.03 -9.57
CA LEU A 268 -18.91 -12.74 -10.95
C LEU A 268 -19.26 -14.01 -11.75
N LYS A 269 -19.18 -15.20 -11.13
CA LYS A 269 -19.53 -16.49 -11.72
C LYS A 269 -18.85 -16.76 -13.08
N THR A 270 -17.60 -16.35 -13.19
CA THR A 270 -16.81 -16.46 -14.44
C THR A 270 -16.31 -17.87 -14.74
N VAL A 271 -16.44 -18.79 -13.79
CA VAL A 271 -16.03 -20.18 -13.92
C VAL A 271 -17.26 -21.06 -13.84
N ASN A 272 -17.43 -21.92 -14.85
CA ASN A 272 -18.45 -22.96 -14.83
C ASN A 272 -17.91 -24.13 -14.00
N VAL A 273 -18.47 -24.37 -12.83
CA VAL A 273 -18.12 -25.53 -12.00
C VAL A 273 -18.90 -26.72 -12.53
N PRO A 274 -18.24 -27.75 -13.11
CA PRO A 274 -18.96 -28.96 -13.52
C PRO A 274 -19.55 -29.63 -12.27
N GLU A 275 -20.74 -30.18 -12.40
CA GLU A 275 -21.32 -31.01 -11.34
C GLU A 275 -20.43 -32.23 -11.11
N ASP A 276 -20.01 -32.44 -9.87
CA ASP A 276 -19.25 -33.62 -9.47
C ASP A 276 -20.20 -34.84 -9.45
N ASP A 277 -20.12 -35.66 -10.49
CA ASP A 277 -20.90 -36.90 -10.59
C ASP A 277 -20.34 -38.06 -9.72
N GLY A 278 -19.30 -37.78 -8.93
CA GLY A 278 -18.71 -38.69 -7.94
C GLY A 278 -18.12 -39.99 -8.50
N LYS A 279 -18.09 -40.17 -9.83
CA LYS A 279 -17.79 -41.45 -10.50
C LYS A 279 -16.44 -41.50 -11.22
N LYS A 280 -15.77 -40.37 -11.40
CA LYS A 280 -14.49 -40.36 -12.13
C LYS A 280 -13.33 -40.22 -11.17
N LYS A 281 -12.44 -41.22 -11.15
CA LYS A 281 -11.09 -41.01 -10.63
C LYS A 281 -10.42 -39.93 -11.47
N VAL A 282 -10.09 -38.81 -10.85
CA VAL A 282 -9.35 -37.76 -11.51
C VAL A 282 -7.87 -38.12 -11.49
N ASP A 283 -7.32 -38.49 -12.65
CA ASP A 283 -5.90 -38.68 -12.82
C ASP A 283 -5.23 -37.34 -13.05
N GLY A 284 -4.25 -36.98 -12.23
CA GLY A 284 -3.49 -35.73 -12.40
C GLY A 284 -3.32 -34.94 -11.11
N ILE A 285 -2.79 -33.71 -11.25
CA ILE A 285 -2.57 -32.82 -10.11
C ILE A 285 -3.83 -31.98 -9.89
N ALA A 286 -4.34 -31.94 -8.65
CA ALA A 286 -5.45 -31.09 -8.29
C ALA A 286 -5.01 -29.62 -8.28
N TYR A 287 -5.82 -28.72 -8.84
CA TYR A 287 -5.61 -27.28 -8.81
C TYR A 287 -6.94 -26.54 -8.80
N ASN A 288 -6.93 -25.34 -8.23
CA ASN A 288 -8.08 -24.45 -8.25
C ASN A 288 -8.11 -23.62 -9.53
N VAL A 289 -9.27 -23.57 -10.18
CA VAL A 289 -9.50 -22.64 -11.30
C VAL A 289 -9.92 -21.29 -10.72
N PRO A 290 -9.12 -20.23 -10.96
CA PRO A 290 -9.42 -18.92 -10.36
C PRO A 290 -10.69 -18.32 -10.99
N GLY A 291 -11.67 -18.02 -10.16
CA GLY A 291 -12.83 -17.19 -10.50
C GLY A 291 -12.52 -15.70 -10.34
N LYS A 292 -13.41 -14.85 -10.85
CA LYS A 292 -13.37 -13.41 -10.61
C LYS A 292 -14.46 -13.01 -9.62
N ALA A 293 -14.09 -12.10 -8.73
CA ALA A 293 -15.01 -11.48 -7.79
C ALA A 293 -14.84 -9.95 -7.85
N GLN A 294 -15.91 -9.23 -7.58
CA GLN A 294 -15.88 -7.79 -7.42
C GLN A 294 -15.79 -7.46 -5.93
N VAL A 295 -14.87 -6.59 -5.57
CA VAL A 295 -14.69 -6.09 -4.20
C VAL A 295 -14.98 -4.60 -4.18
N THR A 296 -15.85 -4.17 -3.28
CA THR A 296 -16.15 -2.74 -3.06
C THR A 296 -15.95 -2.41 -1.58
N LEU A 297 -15.24 -1.31 -1.31
CA LEU A 297 -15.01 -0.79 0.05
C LEU A 297 -15.60 0.62 0.15
N ILE A 298 -16.53 0.82 1.10
CA ILE A 298 -17.30 2.05 1.26
C ILE A 298 -17.28 2.48 2.72
N GLU A 299 -17.02 3.78 2.95
CA GLU A 299 -17.18 4.47 4.22
C GLU A 299 -18.28 5.52 4.05
N GLU A 300 -19.39 5.40 4.76
CA GLU A 300 -20.60 6.22 4.56
C GLU A 300 -21.05 6.27 3.08
N LYS A 301 -20.72 7.38 2.39
CA LYS A 301 -21.01 7.60 0.96
C LYS A 301 -19.75 7.64 0.09
N LYS A 302 -18.57 7.49 0.69
CA LYS A 302 -17.30 7.52 -0.02
C LYS A 302 -16.86 6.12 -0.40
N GLU A 303 -16.84 5.85 -1.70
CA GLU A 303 -16.23 4.63 -2.23
C GLU A 303 -14.69 4.78 -2.23
N TRP A 304 -14.02 3.92 -1.49
CA TRP A 304 -12.57 3.90 -1.40
C TRP A 304 -11.93 2.99 -2.44
N PHE A 305 -12.61 1.90 -2.79
CA PHE A 305 -12.11 0.89 -3.71
C PHE A 305 -13.26 0.17 -4.40
N ASN A 306 -13.09 -0.10 -5.72
CA ASN A 306 -13.99 -0.90 -6.54
C ASN A 306 -13.13 -1.62 -7.60
N GLY A 307 -13.02 -2.97 -7.51
CA GLY A 307 -12.16 -3.72 -8.42
C GLY A 307 -12.35 -5.24 -8.39
#